data_0ece50f2d81e005f446d2b894513f74d
#
_entry.id   0ece50f2d81e005f446d2b894513f74d
#
_cell.length_a   1.000
_cell.length_b   1.000
_cell.length_c   1.000
_cell.angle_alpha   90.00
_cell.angle_beta   90.00
_cell.angle_gamma   90.00
#
_symmetry.space_group_name_H-M   'P 1'
#
loop_
_entity.id
_entity.type
_entity.pdbx_description
1 polymer ?
#
loop_
_entity_poly.entity_id
_entity_poly.type
_entity_poly.pdbx_seq_one_letter_code
_entity_poly.pdbx_strand_id
1 'polypeptide(L)'
;PAWHALIEMAFHHGLHSAPWSAPGAGAHVERAAGYLLYSEVENGTQCPMTMTFAATPVLARHAQSLPALARDWLPRIHARTYDRRFLPVAQKRGATIGMGMTERQGGSDVRSNRSQAAPLGRGGPGQPYRVDGEKWFFSAPMCDAFLVLAQAPGGLSCFFLPRFLPDDAKNGIRLLRLKDKL
;
A
#
# COMPACT_ATOMS: atom_id res chain seq x y z
N PRO A 1 11.61 -11.59 -13.73
CA PRO A 1 11.47 -11.72 -15.17
C PRO A 1 10.31 -10.88 -15.69
N ALA A 2 9.37 -11.39 -16.47
CA ALA A 2 8.32 -10.60 -17.15
C ALA A 2 7.49 -9.70 -16.20
N TRP A 3 7.06 -10.22 -15.05
CA TRP A 3 6.29 -9.44 -14.07
C TRP A 3 6.99 -8.14 -13.63
N HIS A 4 8.29 -8.18 -13.37
CA HIS A 4 9.04 -6.98 -12.99
C HIS A 4 9.17 -5.97 -14.13
N ALA A 5 9.38 -6.43 -15.37
CA ALA A 5 9.45 -5.56 -16.54
C ALA A 5 8.11 -4.87 -16.81
N LEU A 6 7.01 -5.58 -16.67
CA LEU A 6 5.67 -5.04 -16.86
C LEU A 6 5.33 -3.98 -15.81
N ILE A 7 5.60 -4.24 -14.54
CA ILE A 7 5.34 -3.26 -13.49
C ILE A 7 6.26 -2.04 -13.60
N GLU A 8 7.52 -2.22 -14.04
CA GLU A 8 8.46 -1.13 -14.31
C GLU A 8 7.95 -0.21 -15.43
N MET A 9 7.44 -0.79 -16.51
CA MET A 9 6.80 -0.07 -17.61
C MET A 9 5.59 0.75 -17.10
N ALA A 10 4.71 0.12 -16.31
CA ALA A 10 3.53 0.79 -15.76
C ALA A 10 3.91 1.95 -14.82
N PHE A 11 4.95 1.80 -14.01
CA PHE A 11 5.48 2.85 -13.15
C PHE A 11 6.10 3.99 -13.96
N HIS A 12 6.86 3.68 -15.00
CA HIS A 12 7.43 4.68 -15.91
C HIS A 12 6.35 5.58 -16.51
N HIS A 13 5.22 5.00 -16.91
CA HIS A 13 4.05 5.73 -17.41
C HIS A 13 3.18 6.36 -16.31
N GLY A 14 3.55 6.23 -15.03
CA GLY A 14 2.85 6.86 -13.91
C GLY A 14 1.45 6.30 -13.63
N LEU A 15 1.12 5.09 -14.08
CA LEU A 15 -0.22 4.50 -13.90
C LEU A 15 -0.60 4.32 -12.41
N HIS A 16 0.37 4.31 -11.52
CA HIS A 16 0.18 4.22 -10.06
C HIS A 16 0.02 5.59 -9.38
N SER A 17 0.39 6.72 -10.00
CA SER A 17 0.52 7.99 -9.25
C SER A 17 0.27 9.26 -10.05
N ALA A 18 0.26 9.23 -11.38
CA ALA A 18 0.28 10.44 -12.22
C ALA A 18 -0.73 11.53 -11.81
N PRO A 19 -2.04 11.26 -11.60
CA PRO A 19 -2.99 12.29 -11.21
C PRO A 19 -2.72 12.93 -9.85
N TRP A 20 -2.03 12.24 -8.95
CA TRP A 20 -1.68 12.73 -7.63
C TRP A 20 -0.39 13.54 -7.62
N SER A 21 0.59 13.15 -8.44
CA SER A 21 1.89 13.80 -8.54
C SER A 21 1.89 15.01 -9.48
N ALA A 22 0.98 15.02 -10.45
CA ALA A 22 0.80 16.10 -11.42
C ALA A 22 -0.70 16.33 -11.65
N PRO A 23 -1.41 16.91 -10.65
CA PRO A 23 -2.85 17.15 -10.77
C PRO A 23 -3.15 18.20 -11.84
N GLY A 24 -4.24 18.00 -12.58
CA GLY A 24 -4.70 18.92 -13.62
C GLY A 24 -6.01 18.46 -14.25
N ALA A 25 -6.58 19.32 -15.08
CA ALA A 25 -7.78 18.98 -15.83
C ALA A 25 -7.50 17.74 -16.71
N GLY A 26 -8.34 16.72 -16.59
CA GLY A 26 -8.20 15.47 -17.34
C GLY A 26 -7.18 14.45 -16.81
N ALA A 27 -6.38 14.75 -15.80
CA ALA A 27 -5.31 13.85 -15.32
C ALA A 27 -5.82 12.45 -14.94
N HIS A 28 -6.99 12.36 -14.30
CA HIS A 28 -7.61 11.07 -13.98
C HIS A 28 -8.13 10.34 -15.22
N VAL A 29 -8.63 11.07 -16.21
CA VAL A 29 -9.09 10.48 -17.49
C VAL A 29 -7.91 9.94 -18.27
N GLU A 30 -6.83 10.69 -18.37
CA GLU A 30 -5.58 10.25 -19.02
C GLU A 30 -5.03 8.97 -18.35
N ARG A 31 -4.96 8.98 -17.03
CA ARG A 31 -4.55 7.78 -16.28
C ARG A 31 -5.49 6.60 -16.54
N ALA A 32 -6.79 6.82 -16.57
CA ALA A 32 -7.77 5.76 -16.81
C ALA A 32 -7.63 5.18 -18.23
N ALA A 33 -7.43 6.02 -19.24
CA ALA A 33 -7.19 5.58 -20.61
C ALA A 33 -5.88 4.74 -20.71
N GLY A 34 -4.79 5.24 -20.14
CA GLY A 34 -3.53 4.48 -20.08
C GLY A 34 -3.66 3.15 -19.34
N TYR A 35 -4.43 3.13 -18.25
CA TYR A 35 -4.69 1.92 -17.48
C TYR A 35 -5.54 0.91 -18.26
N LEU A 36 -6.52 1.36 -19.04
CA LEU A 36 -7.33 0.54 -19.92
C LEU A 36 -6.46 -0.11 -21.01
N LEU A 37 -5.65 0.70 -21.72
CA LEU A 37 -4.72 0.18 -22.72
C LEU A 37 -3.73 -0.84 -22.14
N TYR A 38 -3.23 -0.58 -20.93
CA TYR A 38 -2.35 -1.52 -20.23
C TYR A 38 -3.07 -2.83 -19.91
N SER A 39 -4.37 -2.79 -19.59
CA SER A 39 -5.16 -3.97 -19.27
C SER A 39 -5.33 -4.94 -20.44
N GLU A 40 -5.25 -4.46 -21.69
CA GLU A 40 -5.28 -5.29 -22.88
C GLU A 40 -3.98 -6.14 -23.04
N VAL A 41 -2.91 -5.68 -22.39
CA VAL A 41 -1.61 -6.37 -22.44
C VAL A 41 -1.42 -7.30 -21.23
N GLU A 42 -1.76 -6.82 -20.02
CA GLU A 42 -1.45 -7.56 -18.80
C GLU A 42 -2.32 -7.08 -17.60
N ASN A 43 -2.91 -8.05 -16.90
CA ASN A 43 -3.79 -7.78 -15.75
C ASN A 43 -3.17 -8.16 -14.38
N GLY A 44 -2.18 -9.05 -14.34
CA GLY A 44 -1.63 -9.58 -13.09
C GLY A 44 -0.83 -8.57 -12.28
N THR A 45 -0.31 -7.51 -12.91
CA THR A 45 0.44 -6.43 -12.24
C THR A 45 -0.42 -5.24 -11.84
N GLN A 46 -1.68 -5.19 -12.24
CA GLN A 46 -2.57 -4.05 -11.99
C GLN A 46 -2.90 -3.87 -10.51
N CYS A 47 -3.00 -4.96 -9.76
CA CYS A 47 -3.40 -4.91 -8.35
C CYS A 47 -2.47 -4.02 -7.49
N PRO A 48 -1.14 -4.20 -7.46
CA PRO A 48 -0.25 -3.32 -6.69
C PRO A 48 -0.28 -1.87 -7.16
N MET A 49 -0.46 -1.62 -8.47
CA MET A 49 -0.59 -0.26 -8.99
C MET A 49 -1.88 0.41 -8.50
N THR A 50 -3.00 -0.30 -8.56
CA THR A 50 -4.30 0.21 -8.08
C THR A 50 -4.28 0.48 -6.58
N MET A 51 -3.69 -0.42 -5.79
CA MET A 51 -3.57 -0.22 -4.35
C MET A 51 -2.69 0.98 -4.02
N THR A 52 -1.55 1.14 -4.69
CA THR A 52 -0.67 2.30 -4.52
C THR A 52 -1.39 3.60 -4.91
N PHE A 53 -2.09 3.61 -6.05
CA PHE A 53 -2.90 4.74 -6.50
C PHE A 53 -3.97 5.13 -5.48
N ALA A 54 -4.73 4.16 -4.95
CA ALA A 54 -5.81 4.39 -4.00
C ALA A 54 -5.31 4.78 -2.60
N ALA A 55 -4.13 4.30 -2.18
CA ALA A 55 -3.52 4.66 -0.90
C ALA A 55 -2.99 6.09 -0.88
N THR A 56 -2.56 6.62 -2.02
CA THR A 56 -1.92 7.94 -2.13
C THR A 56 -2.75 9.08 -1.52
N PRO A 57 -4.03 9.29 -1.86
CA PRO A 57 -4.82 10.38 -1.28
C PRO A 57 -5.07 10.19 0.23
N VAL A 58 -5.14 8.95 0.71
CA VAL A 58 -5.27 8.66 2.14
C VAL A 58 -4.02 9.12 2.88
N LEU A 59 -2.84 8.75 2.39
CA LEU A 59 -1.55 9.12 2.99
C LEU A 59 -1.30 10.62 2.88
N ALA A 60 -1.60 11.23 1.73
CA ALA A 60 -1.43 12.66 1.51
C ALA A 60 -2.27 13.51 2.48
N ARG A 61 -3.50 13.08 2.78
CA ARG A 61 -4.38 13.76 3.75
C ARG A 61 -3.75 13.83 5.15
N HIS A 62 -2.99 12.82 5.53
CA HIS A 62 -2.35 12.73 6.85
C HIS A 62 -0.89 13.21 6.87
N ALA A 63 -0.33 13.59 5.73
CA ALA A 63 1.07 13.99 5.62
C ALA A 63 1.44 15.23 6.45
N GLN A 64 0.51 16.16 6.63
CA GLN A 64 0.74 17.36 7.47
C GLN A 64 0.93 17.02 8.95
N SER A 65 0.19 16.04 9.45
CA SER A 65 0.27 15.56 10.83
C SER A 65 1.30 14.47 11.06
N LEU A 66 1.82 13.87 9.98
CA LEU A 66 2.77 12.76 9.99
C LEU A 66 3.98 13.06 9.10
N PRO A 67 4.96 13.84 9.57
CA PRO A 67 6.10 14.30 8.76
C PRO A 67 6.88 13.19 8.07
N ALA A 68 6.96 12.00 8.68
CA ALA A 68 7.60 10.84 8.07
C ALA A 68 6.90 10.37 6.77
N LEU A 69 5.55 10.45 6.71
CA LEU A 69 4.81 10.17 5.47
C LEU A 69 5.16 11.15 4.37
N ALA A 70 5.21 12.45 4.71
CA ALA A 70 5.53 13.50 3.75
C ALA A 70 6.97 13.38 3.23
N ARG A 71 7.94 13.12 4.12
CA ARG A 71 9.37 13.09 3.80
C ARG A 71 9.80 11.80 3.11
N ASP A 72 9.35 10.66 3.63
CA ASP A 72 9.95 9.38 3.26
C ASP A 72 9.09 8.59 2.28
N TRP A 73 7.77 8.69 2.36
CA TRP A 73 6.85 7.84 1.60
C TRP A 73 6.27 8.51 0.36
N LEU A 74 5.67 9.70 0.49
CA LEU A 74 4.98 10.32 -0.65
C LEU A 74 5.89 10.57 -1.86
N PRO A 75 7.13 11.06 -1.72
CA PRO A 75 8.01 11.23 -2.87
C PRO A 75 8.30 9.91 -3.60
N ARG A 76 8.43 8.81 -2.86
CA ARG A 76 8.72 7.49 -3.43
C ARG A 76 7.48 6.81 -4.03
N ILE A 77 6.30 7.04 -3.45
CA ILE A 77 5.03 6.60 -4.01
C ILE A 77 4.73 7.35 -5.31
N HIS A 78 5.12 8.61 -5.42
CA HIS A 78 4.95 9.41 -6.63
C HIS A 78 6.03 9.15 -7.70
N ALA A 79 7.15 8.56 -7.33
CA ALA A 79 8.27 8.33 -8.25
C ALA A 79 7.87 7.39 -9.39
N ARG A 80 8.17 7.78 -10.63
CA ARG A 80 7.99 6.94 -11.83
C ARG A 80 9.09 5.88 -11.96
N THR A 81 9.50 5.32 -10.82
CA THR A 81 10.55 4.33 -10.72
C THR A 81 10.06 3.17 -9.88
N TYR A 82 10.08 1.97 -10.45
CA TYR A 82 9.87 0.75 -9.70
C TYR A 82 11.18 0.27 -9.07
N ASP A 83 11.20 0.12 -7.75
CA ASP A 83 12.38 -0.37 -7.03
C ASP A 83 12.03 -1.69 -6.33
N ARG A 84 12.48 -2.81 -6.93
CA ARG A 84 12.20 -4.17 -6.45
C ARG A 84 13.02 -4.60 -5.24
N ARG A 85 13.97 -3.78 -4.78
CA ARG A 85 14.85 -4.15 -3.68
C ARG A 85 14.06 -4.21 -2.38
N PHE A 86 14.41 -5.17 -1.54
CA PHE A 86 13.81 -5.34 -0.21
C PHE A 86 14.64 -4.56 0.81
N LEU A 87 14.36 -3.26 0.92
CA LEU A 87 15.11 -2.30 1.73
C LEU A 87 14.14 -1.37 2.49
N PRO A 88 14.60 -0.74 3.59
CA PRO A 88 13.91 0.37 4.21
C PRO A 88 13.58 1.47 3.20
N VAL A 89 12.44 2.12 3.38
CA VAL A 89 11.92 3.10 2.41
C VAL A 89 12.90 4.23 2.12
N ALA A 90 13.65 4.68 3.12
CA ALA A 90 14.66 5.75 2.95
C ALA A 90 15.75 5.41 1.93
N GLN A 91 16.04 4.13 1.73
CA GLN A 91 17.06 3.62 0.81
C GLN A 91 16.51 3.25 -0.58
N LYS A 92 15.20 3.44 -0.80
CA LYS A 92 14.52 3.11 -2.05
C LYS A 92 14.32 4.33 -2.94
N ARG A 93 14.23 4.09 -4.24
CA ARG A 93 13.94 5.11 -5.25
C ARG A 93 12.45 5.22 -5.57
N GLY A 94 11.69 4.16 -5.32
CA GLY A 94 10.25 4.09 -5.49
C GLY A 94 9.65 3.12 -4.49
N ALA A 95 8.38 3.32 -4.10
CA ALA A 95 7.69 2.49 -3.13
C ALA A 95 6.29 2.11 -3.61
N THR A 96 5.85 0.93 -3.19
CA THR A 96 4.53 0.37 -3.48
C THR A 96 3.74 0.18 -2.19
N ILE A 97 2.43 0.41 -2.26
CA ILE A 97 1.52 0.20 -1.13
C ILE A 97 0.54 -0.91 -1.46
N GLY A 98 0.47 -1.90 -0.59
CA GLY A 98 -0.52 -2.96 -0.62
C GLY A 98 -1.69 -2.67 0.33
N MET A 99 -2.66 -3.59 0.36
CA MET A 99 -3.82 -3.49 1.26
C MET A 99 -4.16 -4.87 1.84
N GLY A 100 -4.45 -4.90 3.15
CA GLY A 100 -4.92 -6.07 3.87
C GLY A 100 -6.23 -5.77 4.60
N MET A 101 -7.36 -5.81 3.89
CA MET A 101 -8.67 -5.47 4.44
C MET A 101 -9.43 -6.70 4.90
N THR A 102 -9.36 -7.78 4.12
CA THR A 102 -10.18 -9.00 4.25
C THR A 102 -9.57 -9.95 5.28
N GLU A 103 -10.44 -10.65 6.01
CA GLU A 103 -10.13 -11.82 6.84
C GLU A 103 -10.88 -13.05 6.34
N ARG A 104 -10.72 -14.21 7.00
CA ARG A 104 -11.30 -15.50 6.53
C ARG A 104 -12.82 -15.49 6.40
N GLN A 105 -13.53 -14.71 7.24
CA GLN A 105 -14.99 -14.60 7.18
C GLN A 105 -15.49 -13.84 5.95
N GLY A 106 -14.60 -13.12 5.25
CA GLY A 106 -14.92 -12.39 4.03
C GLY A 106 -14.63 -10.89 4.11
N GLY A 107 -14.67 -10.21 2.94
CA GLY A 107 -14.39 -8.79 2.80
C GLY A 107 -15.65 -7.91 2.71
N SER A 108 -16.83 -8.50 2.55
CA SER A 108 -18.10 -7.77 2.45
C SER A 108 -18.54 -7.17 3.78
N ASP A 109 -18.09 -7.76 4.90
CA ASP A 109 -18.32 -7.25 6.25
C ASP A 109 -17.00 -7.09 7.01
N VAL A 110 -16.25 -6.05 6.67
CA VAL A 110 -14.98 -5.72 7.36
C VAL A 110 -15.19 -5.28 8.81
N ARG A 111 -16.43 -4.95 9.22
CA ARG A 111 -16.74 -4.60 10.61
C ARG A 111 -16.59 -5.80 11.55
N SER A 112 -16.77 -7.01 11.02
CA SER A 112 -16.58 -8.27 11.75
C SER A 112 -15.13 -8.74 11.81
N ASN A 113 -14.18 -7.96 11.30
CA ASN A 113 -12.75 -8.27 11.38
C ASN A 113 -12.31 -8.50 12.83
N ARG A 114 -11.47 -9.52 13.03
CA ARG A 114 -11.00 -9.98 14.34
C ARG A 114 -9.61 -9.47 14.70
N SER A 115 -8.81 -9.02 13.71
CA SER A 115 -7.49 -8.42 13.98
C SER A 115 -7.63 -7.29 14.99
N GLN A 116 -6.74 -7.24 15.96
CA GLN A 116 -6.74 -6.26 17.05
C GLN A 116 -5.55 -5.32 16.92
N ALA A 117 -5.75 -4.07 17.32
CA ALA A 117 -4.72 -3.07 17.40
C ALA A 117 -4.67 -2.46 18.80
N ALA A 118 -3.56 -2.68 19.49
CA ALA A 118 -3.30 -2.13 20.82
C ALA A 118 -2.30 -0.96 20.72
N PRO A 119 -2.62 0.22 21.29
CA PRO A 119 -1.70 1.35 21.29
C PRO A 119 -0.44 1.03 22.10
N LEU A 120 0.72 1.46 21.60
CA LEU A 120 2.01 1.34 22.32
C LEU A 120 2.29 2.55 23.23
N GLY A 121 1.32 3.43 23.41
CA GLY A 121 1.39 4.63 24.24
C GLY A 121 0.01 5.26 24.37
N ARG A 122 -0.06 6.59 24.21
CA ARG A 122 -1.30 7.35 24.35
C ARG A 122 -2.42 6.90 23.39
N GLY A 123 -2.06 6.36 22.23
CA GLY A 123 -3.02 6.04 21.17
C GLY A 123 -3.52 7.27 20.41
N GLY A 124 -4.41 7.04 19.44
CA GLY A 124 -4.96 8.07 18.57
C GLY A 124 -4.29 8.13 17.19
N PRO A 125 -4.76 9.02 16.30
CA PRO A 125 -4.22 9.14 14.95
C PRO A 125 -2.71 9.43 14.94
N GLY A 126 -1.98 8.71 14.10
CA GLY A 126 -0.53 8.87 13.94
C GLY A 126 0.32 8.27 15.04
N GLN A 127 -0.28 7.70 16.07
CA GLN A 127 0.47 7.03 17.14
C GLN A 127 0.82 5.58 16.75
N PRO A 128 1.88 4.99 17.36
CA PRO A 128 2.24 3.60 17.11
C PRO A 128 1.29 2.63 17.79
N TYR A 129 0.99 1.55 17.07
CA TYR A 129 0.15 0.44 17.55
C TYR A 129 0.82 -0.89 17.27
N ARG A 130 0.62 -1.87 18.15
CA ARG A 130 0.83 -3.26 17.85
C ARG A 130 -0.43 -3.83 17.22
N VAL A 131 -0.29 -4.43 16.04
CA VAL A 131 -1.39 -5.08 15.32
C VAL A 131 -1.17 -6.59 15.34
N ASP A 132 -2.14 -7.31 15.88
CA ASP A 132 -2.16 -8.77 15.95
C ASP A 132 -3.37 -9.32 15.16
N GLY A 133 -3.13 -10.25 14.24
CA GLY A 133 -4.20 -10.87 13.45
C GLY A 133 -3.70 -11.48 12.15
N GLU A 134 -4.63 -12.03 11.40
CA GLU A 134 -4.39 -12.68 10.11
C GLU A 134 -5.26 -12.05 9.04
N LYS A 135 -4.65 -11.70 7.91
CA LYS A 135 -5.37 -11.19 6.74
C LYS A 135 -5.44 -12.25 5.64
N TRP A 136 -6.60 -12.34 5.03
CA TRP A 136 -6.89 -13.23 3.91
C TRP A 136 -6.89 -12.44 2.59
N PHE A 137 -6.45 -13.07 1.50
CA PHE A 137 -6.30 -12.37 0.20
C PHE A 137 -5.41 -11.12 0.28
N PHE A 138 -4.29 -11.25 0.93
CA PHE A 138 -3.31 -10.18 1.06
C PHE A 138 -2.53 -10.03 -0.24
N SER A 139 -3.08 -9.23 -1.16
CA SER A 139 -2.52 -9.07 -2.50
C SER A 139 -1.18 -8.34 -2.49
N ALA A 140 -0.32 -8.69 -3.45
CA ALA A 140 0.99 -8.08 -3.64
C ALA A 140 1.82 -8.00 -2.35
N PRO A 141 2.08 -9.14 -1.69
CA PRO A 141 2.77 -9.17 -0.40
C PRO A 141 4.22 -8.66 -0.47
N MET A 142 4.75 -8.39 -1.67
CA MET A 142 6.04 -7.76 -1.89
C MET A 142 6.04 -6.23 -1.74
N CYS A 143 4.88 -5.58 -1.60
CA CYS A 143 4.80 -4.13 -1.40
C CYS A 143 5.58 -3.65 -0.17
N ASP A 144 5.99 -2.41 -0.16
CA ASP A 144 6.87 -1.81 0.85
C ASP A 144 6.13 -1.45 2.14
N ALA A 145 4.84 -1.16 2.02
CA ALA A 145 3.93 -0.99 3.15
C ALA A 145 2.52 -1.40 2.76
N PHE A 146 1.63 -1.44 3.76
CA PHE A 146 0.25 -1.87 3.57
C PHE A 146 -0.71 -0.99 4.37
N LEU A 147 -1.89 -0.74 3.81
CA LEU A 147 -3.04 -0.29 4.59
C LEU A 147 -3.79 -1.54 5.11
N VAL A 148 -3.93 -1.65 6.42
CA VAL A 148 -4.61 -2.78 7.05
C VAL A 148 -5.71 -2.31 7.99
N LEU A 149 -6.80 -3.08 8.08
CA LEU A 149 -7.87 -2.82 9.04
C LEU A 149 -7.69 -3.68 10.28
N ALA A 150 -7.89 -3.08 11.46
CA ALA A 150 -7.94 -3.81 12.73
C ALA A 150 -8.87 -3.08 13.72
N GLN A 151 -9.38 -3.82 14.71
CA GLN A 151 -10.16 -3.25 15.80
C GLN A 151 -9.21 -2.55 16.78
N ALA A 152 -9.45 -1.28 17.00
CA ALA A 152 -8.77 -0.46 18.02
C ALA A 152 -9.75 -0.09 19.12
N PRO A 153 -9.31 0.50 20.25
CA PRO A 153 -10.22 0.94 21.31
C PRO A 153 -11.37 1.88 20.85
N GLY A 154 -11.13 2.63 19.75
CA GLY A 154 -12.14 3.51 19.14
C GLY A 154 -12.98 2.85 18.04
N GLY A 155 -12.80 1.56 17.76
CA GLY A 155 -13.48 0.82 16.70
C GLY A 155 -12.56 0.45 15.52
N LEU A 156 -13.19 -0.04 14.44
CA LEU A 156 -12.46 -0.45 13.25
C LEU A 156 -11.66 0.74 12.65
N SER A 157 -10.36 0.57 12.57
CA SER A 157 -9.41 1.60 12.17
C SER A 157 -8.49 1.11 11.07
N CYS A 158 -7.97 2.05 10.27
CA CYS A 158 -6.99 1.77 9.22
C CYS A 158 -5.59 2.12 9.73
N PHE A 159 -4.67 1.17 9.59
CA PHE A 159 -3.28 1.29 10.01
C PHE A 159 -2.35 1.27 8.80
N PHE A 160 -1.35 2.13 8.81
CA PHE A 160 -0.23 2.09 7.90
C PHE A 160 0.81 1.12 8.47
N LEU A 161 1.01 0.01 7.80
CA LEU A 161 1.88 -1.09 8.21
C LEU A 161 3.10 -1.15 7.30
N PRO A 162 4.23 -0.51 7.66
CA PRO A 162 5.44 -0.57 6.86
C PRO A 162 6.13 -1.92 7.03
N ARG A 163 6.87 -2.35 6.00
CA ARG A 163 7.65 -3.59 6.03
C ARG A 163 8.89 -3.48 6.91
N PHE A 164 9.44 -2.28 7.01
CA PHE A 164 10.52 -1.93 7.92
C PHE A 164 10.06 -0.83 8.86
N LEU A 165 10.41 -0.96 10.12
CA LEU A 165 10.15 0.02 11.16
C LEU A 165 11.06 1.26 11.00
N PRO A 166 10.80 2.36 11.71
CA PRO A 166 11.63 3.57 11.62
C PRO A 166 13.11 3.40 12.00
N ASP A 167 13.43 2.34 12.73
CA ASP A 167 14.80 1.93 13.12
C ASP A 167 15.44 0.95 12.12
N ASP A 168 14.84 0.82 10.93
CA ASP A 168 15.24 -0.13 9.88
C ASP A 168 15.10 -1.61 10.25
N ALA A 169 14.55 -1.95 11.40
CA ALA A 169 14.22 -3.32 11.76
C ALA A 169 13.06 -3.86 10.90
N LYS A 170 13.11 -5.13 10.56
CA LYS A 170 11.97 -5.77 9.85
C LYS A 170 10.74 -5.83 10.77
N ASN A 171 9.62 -5.36 10.25
CA ASN A 171 8.34 -5.50 10.94
C ASN A 171 7.87 -6.97 10.96
N GLY A 172 7.07 -7.33 11.97
CA GLY A 172 6.59 -8.70 12.23
C GLY A 172 5.57 -9.25 11.22
N ILE A 173 5.70 -8.90 9.95
CA ILE A 173 4.82 -9.38 8.87
C ILE A 173 5.28 -10.75 8.39
N ARG A 174 4.41 -11.76 8.49
CA ARG A 174 4.68 -13.13 8.04
C ARG A 174 3.72 -13.53 6.93
N LEU A 175 4.23 -14.09 5.85
CA LEU A 175 3.43 -14.75 4.83
C LEU A 175 3.24 -16.21 5.24
N LEU A 176 2.00 -16.57 5.60
CA LEU A 176 1.68 -17.90 6.09
C LEU A 176 1.53 -18.90 4.94
N ARG A 177 0.93 -18.46 3.83
CA ARG A 177 0.64 -19.30 2.68
C ARG A 177 0.47 -18.44 1.43
N LEU A 178 0.92 -18.94 0.30
CA LEU A 178 0.53 -18.42 -1.01
C LEU A 178 -0.73 -19.16 -1.48
N LYS A 179 -1.61 -18.46 -2.19
CA LYS A 179 -2.75 -19.07 -2.84
C LYS A 179 -2.26 -19.93 -4.01
N ASP A 180 -2.75 -21.15 -4.11
CA ASP A 180 -2.58 -21.95 -5.30
C ASP A 180 -3.37 -21.28 -6.44
N LYS A 181 -2.70 -21.03 -7.54
CA LYS A 181 -3.30 -20.43 -8.73
C LYS A 181 -3.35 -21.48 -9.83
N LEU A 182 -4.42 -21.43 -10.59
CA LEU A 182 -4.60 -22.25 -11.77
C LEU A 182 -3.67 -21.78 -12.89
#